data_3a72b9d591c051c5edef6ae8730564b9
#
_entry.id   3a72b9d591c051c5edef6ae8730564b9
#
_cell.length_a   1.000
_cell.length_b   1.000
_cell.length_c   1.000
_cell.angle_alpha   90.00
_cell.angle_beta   90.00
_cell.angle_gamma   90.00
#
_symmetry.space_group_name_H-M   'P 1'
#
loop_
_entity.id
_entity.type
_entity.pdbx_description
1 polymer ?
#
loop_
_entity_poly.entity_id
_entity_poly.type
_entity_poly.pdbx_seq_one_letter_code
_entity_poly.pdbx_strand_id
1 'polypeptide(L)'
;IIYKRDPSQIPVLEMVVSSTDRDPVALRSWVDYTLSKWFLNLPGVAAAEVGGGLTREIQIVIDQERLSAFGFTIEDISTLLENENQDSPGGNLQTGNRELSARTKGRFENVQQLASLPLWIDSQTDTGLRLEDVAQVIDNNADEKLRIRLNGIPGIKLSIQKQPAANSVAVVDVVNERLHWLRAQGLIPSDIHIDPVGDQSTYVRHALRNASMAAFSGAALAMLVVFLFLGSLKRTLIIGTAIPLAILVTFSIMALGGLSLNIMTLGGLALGIGLLVDNTIVMLENITRHQRLGESDLEAPVNAAS
;
A
#
# COMPACT_ATOMS: atom_id res chain seq x y z
N ILE A 1 11.22 -13.32 20.07
CA ILE A 1 10.10 -12.35 19.89
C ILE A 1 9.25 -12.87 18.73
N ILE A 2 7.96 -13.15 18.99
CA ILE A 2 7.02 -13.61 17.96
C ILE A 2 6.25 -12.39 17.47
N TYR A 3 6.41 -12.05 16.19
CA TYR A 3 5.63 -10.99 15.55
C TYR A 3 4.42 -11.59 14.83
N LYS A 4 3.22 -11.15 15.21
CA LYS A 4 2.01 -11.44 14.44
C LYS A 4 1.98 -10.46 13.25
N ARG A 5 2.31 -10.96 12.06
CA ARG A 5 2.26 -10.17 10.84
C ARG A 5 0.91 -10.38 10.16
N ASP A 6 0.16 -9.31 10.01
CA ASP A 6 -1.08 -9.34 9.24
C ASP A 6 -0.73 -9.30 7.73
N PRO A 7 -1.15 -10.29 6.93
CA PRO A 7 -0.93 -10.29 5.48
C PRO A 7 -1.49 -9.07 4.77
N SER A 8 -2.50 -8.41 5.34
CA SER A 8 -3.08 -7.17 4.78
C SER A 8 -2.15 -5.96 4.87
N GLN A 9 -1.14 -6.01 5.75
CA GLN A 9 -0.11 -4.97 5.90
C GLN A 9 1.03 -5.08 4.89
N ILE A 10 1.02 -6.13 4.06
CA ILE A 10 2.02 -6.24 2.97
C ILE A 10 1.68 -5.19 1.91
N PRO A 11 2.65 -4.32 1.52
CA PRO A 11 2.41 -3.32 0.50
C PRO A 11 1.95 -3.95 -0.82
N VAL A 12 0.92 -3.40 -1.45
CA VAL A 12 0.46 -3.86 -2.77
C VAL A 12 1.27 -3.26 -3.91
N LEU A 13 1.86 -2.09 -3.65
CA LEU A 13 2.76 -1.41 -4.58
C LEU A 13 3.90 -0.78 -3.80
N GLU A 14 5.12 -1.04 -4.22
CA GLU A 14 6.33 -0.39 -3.72
C GLU A 14 6.99 0.36 -4.87
N MET A 15 7.31 1.62 -4.63
CA MET A 15 7.97 2.50 -5.57
C MET A 15 9.23 3.08 -4.94
N VAL A 16 10.26 3.31 -5.76
CA VAL A 16 11.44 4.08 -5.37
C VAL A 16 11.38 5.44 -6.05
N VAL A 17 11.47 6.47 -5.24
CA VAL A 17 11.52 7.86 -5.66
C VAL A 17 12.99 8.31 -5.59
N SER A 18 13.55 8.76 -6.69
CA SER A 18 14.93 9.20 -6.79
C SER A 18 15.06 10.50 -7.57
N SER A 19 16.11 11.25 -7.29
CA SER A 19 16.53 12.42 -8.06
C SER A 19 18.07 12.49 -8.02
N THR A 20 18.68 12.92 -9.11
CA THR A 20 20.13 13.20 -9.18
C THR A 20 20.46 14.64 -8.82
N ASP A 21 19.49 15.53 -8.91
CA ASP A 21 19.70 16.98 -8.85
C ASP A 21 19.27 17.59 -7.50
N ARG A 22 18.44 16.85 -6.73
CA ARG A 22 17.92 17.34 -5.44
C ARG A 22 18.78 16.89 -4.27
N ASP A 23 18.85 17.79 -3.29
CA ASP A 23 19.32 17.44 -1.96
C ASP A 23 18.48 16.29 -1.38
N PRO A 24 19.11 15.24 -0.81
CA PRO A 24 18.42 14.07 -0.27
C PRO A 24 17.40 14.39 0.83
N VAL A 25 17.66 15.40 1.68
CA VAL A 25 16.76 15.86 2.74
C VAL A 25 15.52 16.53 2.14
N ALA A 26 15.73 17.39 1.13
CA ALA A 26 14.65 18.06 0.42
C ALA A 26 13.77 17.06 -0.35
N LEU A 27 14.39 16.05 -1.00
CA LEU A 27 13.65 14.97 -1.67
C LEU A 27 12.80 14.17 -0.67
N ARG A 28 13.39 13.79 0.48
CA ARG A 28 12.65 13.09 1.54
C ARG A 28 11.46 13.90 2.04
N SER A 29 11.65 15.17 2.32
CA SER A 29 10.59 16.06 2.78
C SER A 29 9.47 16.20 1.74
N TRP A 30 9.81 16.28 0.46
CA TRP A 30 8.81 16.34 -0.61
C TRP A 30 8.01 15.04 -0.73
N VAL A 31 8.65 13.88 -0.59
CA VAL A 31 7.96 12.58 -0.61
C VAL A 31 7.04 12.43 0.59
N ASP A 32 7.48 12.82 1.81
CA ASP A 32 6.71 12.70 3.05
C ASP A 32 5.49 13.63 3.07
N TYR A 33 5.71 14.90 2.72
CA TYR A 33 4.69 15.94 2.93
C TYR A 33 3.84 16.25 1.69
N THR A 34 4.29 15.83 0.50
CA THR A 34 3.59 16.10 -0.75
C THR A 34 3.16 14.83 -1.45
N LEU A 35 4.10 14.01 -1.90
CA LEU A 35 3.81 12.85 -2.73
C LEU A 35 2.93 11.81 -2.00
N SER A 36 3.29 11.44 -0.78
CA SER A 36 2.53 10.44 0.00
C SER A 36 1.08 10.84 0.22
N LYS A 37 0.83 12.15 0.44
CA LYS A 37 -0.52 12.68 0.70
C LYS A 37 -1.47 12.54 -0.48
N TRP A 38 -0.95 12.58 -1.70
CA TRP A 38 -1.77 12.41 -2.90
C TRP A 38 -2.36 11.01 -3.08
N PHE A 39 -1.80 10.02 -2.38
CA PHE A 39 -2.27 8.63 -2.43
C PHE A 39 -3.18 8.24 -1.27
N LEU A 40 -3.12 8.94 -0.12
CA LEU A 40 -3.90 8.59 1.07
C LEU A 40 -5.43 8.66 0.87
N ASN A 41 -5.89 9.52 -0.01
CA ASN A 41 -7.33 9.73 -0.28
C ASN A 41 -7.86 8.87 -1.44
N LEU A 42 -7.07 7.91 -1.92
CA LEU A 42 -7.52 7.03 -3.00
C LEU A 42 -8.38 5.88 -2.47
N PRO A 43 -9.40 5.45 -3.23
CA PRO A 43 -10.26 4.35 -2.83
C PRO A 43 -9.45 3.07 -2.58
N GLY A 44 -9.66 2.45 -1.44
CA GLY A 44 -9.01 1.19 -1.07
C GLY A 44 -7.58 1.30 -0.56
N VAL A 45 -6.97 2.48 -0.53
CA VAL A 45 -5.66 2.73 0.09
C VAL A 45 -5.85 2.87 1.60
N ALA A 46 -5.05 2.15 2.39
CA ALA A 46 -5.00 2.26 3.84
C ALA A 46 -3.89 3.18 4.31
N ALA A 47 -2.70 3.07 3.70
CA ALA A 47 -1.54 3.87 4.05
C ALA A 47 -0.60 4.05 2.86
N ALA A 48 0.15 5.16 2.88
CA ALA A 48 1.27 5.43 1.99
C ALA A 48 2.50 5.71 2.87
N GLU A 49 3.29 4.68 3.11
CA GLU A 49 4.43 4.72 4.02
C GLU A 49 5.72 5.07 3.30
N VAL A 50 6.47 6.00 3.87
CA VAL A 50 7.75 6.44 3.32
C VAL A 50 8.89 5.87 4.15
N GLY A 51 9.84 5.21 3.49
CA GLY A 51 11.00 4.59 4.12
C GLY A 51 12.31 4.99 3.45
N GLY A 52 13.39 5.07 4.24
CA GLY A 52 14.72 5.47 3.75
C GLY A 52 14.85 6.97 3.50
N GLY A 53 16.00 7.37 2.96
CA GLY A 53 16.36 8.76 2.79
C GLY A 53 16.73 9.49 4.09
N LEU A 54 17.11 10.75 3.97
CA LEU A 54 17.54 11.58 5.08
C LEU A 54 16.36 12.42 5.59
N THR A 55 15.88 12.10 6.81
CA THR A 55 14.79 12.87 7.44
C THR A 55 15.35 14.14 8.04
N ARG A 56 14.81 15.30 7.66
CA ARG A 56 15.22 16.59 8.21
C ARG A 56 14.99 16.61 9.72
N GLU A 57 15.99 17.08 10.45
CA GLU A 57 15.96 17.24 11.90
C GLU A 57 16.69 18.52 12.27
N ILE A 58 16.08 19.31 13.14
CA ILE A 58 16.74 20.47 13.73
C ILE A 58 17.43 20.00 15.01
N GLN A 59 18.74 20.02 15.02
CA GLN A 59 19.58 19.59 16.14
C GLN A 59 19.95 20.80 16.98
N ILE A 60 19.72 20.70 18.28
CA ILE A 60 20.12 21.71 19.27
C ILE A 60 21.25 21.10 20.09
N VAL A 61 22.48 21.49 19.77
CA VAL A 61 23.68 21.01 20.46
C VAL A 61 23.98 21.95 21.60
N ILE A 62 23.70 21.52 22.80
CA ILE A 62 23.81 22.33 24.03
C ILE A 62 25.24 22.28 24.54
N ASP A 63 25.81 23.45 24.86
CA ASP A 63 27.05 23.59 25.61
C ASP A 63 26.71 23.52 27.11
N GLN A 64 27.00 22.37 27.72
CA GLN A 64 26.62 22.11 29.11
C GLN A 64 27.34 23.03 30.11
N GLU A 65 28.57 23.46 29.82
CA GLU A 65 29.33 24.35 30.69
C GLU A 65 28.69 25.75 30.71
N ARG A 66 28.38 26.28 29.54
CA ARG A 66 27.69 27.58 29.41
C ARG A 66 26.30 27.54 30.03
N LEU A 67 25.52 26.49 29.72
CA LEU A 67 24.17 26.34 30.27
C LEU A 67 24.19 26.34 31.77
N SER A 68 25.08 25.56 32.41
CA SER A 68 25.24 25.49 33.87
C SER A 68 25.72 26.79 34.47
N ALA A 69 26.59 27.56 33.78
CA ALA A 69 27.05 28.86 34.25
C ALA A 69 25.91 29.89 34.38
N PHE A 70 24.86 29.76 33.58
CA PHE A 70 23.66 30.59 33.70
C PHE A 70 22.56 29.99 34.59
N GLY A 71 22.82 28.83 35.21
CA GLY A 71 21.90 28.17 36.16
C GLY A 71 20.73 27.44 35.52
N PHE A 72 20.77 27.16 34.19
CA PHE A 72 19.76 26.39 33.49
C PHE A 72 20.15 24.91 33.40
N THR A 73 19.14 24.05 33.27
CA THR A 73 19.28 22.62 33.02
C THR A 73 18.80 22.27 31.60
N ILE A 74 19.15 21.09 31.11
CA ILE A 74 18.66 20.58 29.81
C ILE A 74 17.13 20.43 29.86
N GLU A 75 16.57 20.05 31.02
CA GLU A 75 15.13 19.90 31.23
C GLU A 75 14.39 21.25 31.05
N ASP A 76 15.00 22.35 31.54
CA ASP A 76 14.43 23.70 31.36
C ASP A 76 14.35 24.07 29.89
N ILE A 77 15.39 23.78 29.12
CA ILE A 77 15.40 24.01 27.67
C ILE A 77 14.34 23.16 26.97
N SER A 78 14.24 21.85 27.30
CA SER A 78 13.24 20.96 26.72
C SER A 78 11.82 21.45 26.98
N THR A 79 11.54 21.81 28.23
CA THR A 79 10.23 22.32 28.64
C THR A 79 9.88 23.64 27.95
N LEU A 80 10.86 24.53 27.80
CA LEU A 80 10.67 25.80 27.10
C LEU A 80 10.35 25.56 25.60
N LEU A 81 11.10 24.68 24.95
CA LEU A 81 10.87 24.34 23.55
C LEU A 81 9.49 23.71 23.32
N GLU A 82 9.05 22.82 24.22
CA GLU A 82 7.72 22.22 24.13
C GLU A 82 6.60 23.26 24.27
N ASN A 83 6.78 24.22 25.15
CA ASN A 83 5.79 25.27 25.44
C ASN A 83 5.72 26.32 24.30
N GLU A 84 6.88 26.72 23.78
CA GLU A 84 6.97 27.78 22.76
C GLU A 84 6.68 27.26 21.33
N ASN A 85 6.93 25.98 21.05
CA ASN A 85 6.74 25.39 19.72
C ASN A 85 5.33 24.83 19.50
N GLN A 86 4.30 25.52 19.97
CA GLN A 86 2.92 25.08 19.81
C GLN A 86 1.98 26.22 19.42
N ASP A 87 0.99 25.87 18.60
CA ASP A 87 -0.07 26.80 18.26
C ASP A 87 -1.12 26.82 19.36
N SER A 88 -1.51 27.99 19.80
CA SER A 88 -2.52 28.17 20.83
C SER A 88 -3.84 28.67 20.25
N PRO A 89 -4.98 28.06 20.64
CA PRO A 89 -6.28 28.56 20.22
C PRO A 89 -6.53 29.93 20.86
N GLY A 90 -6.78 30.96 20.04
CA GLY A 90 -7.07 32.32 20.50
C GLY A 90 -8.56 32.57 20.80
N GLY A 91 -9.40 31.53 20.80
CA GLY A 91 -10.85 31.66 20.97
C GLY A 91 -11.60 32.11 19.73
N ASN A 92 -12.89 32.35 19.88
CA ASN A 92 -13.79 32.76 18.79
C ASN A 92 -14.21 34.22 18.99
N LEU A 93 -14.06 35.02 17.95
CA LEU A 93 -14.51 36.39 17.89
C LEU A 93 -15.86 36.44 17.14
N GLN A 94 -16.90 36.89 17.82
CA GLN A 94 -18.20 37.16 17.19
C GLN A 94 -18.24 38.58 16.64
N THR A 95 -18.36 38.71 15.34
CA THR A 95 -18.54 40.02 14.66
C THR A 95 -19.85 39.98 13.88
N GLY A 96 -20.91 40.51 14.51
CA GLY A 96 -22.26 40.48 13.97
C GLY A 96 -22.76 39.02 13.80
N ASN A 97 -23.04 38.62 12.56
CA ASN A 97 -23.54 37.27 12.23
C ASN A 97 -22.43 36.30 11.78
N ARG A 98 -21.17 36.64 11.99
CA ARG A 98 -20.00 35.81 11.67
C ARG A 98 -19.20 35.48 12.90
N GLU A 99 -18.82 34.21 13.01
CA GLU A 99 -17.89 33.71 14.03
C GLU A 99 -16.52 33.51 13.37
N LEU A 100 -15.50 34.19 13.89
CA LEU A 100 -14.11 34.10 13.44
C LEU A 100 -13.31 33.37 14.49
N SER A 101 -12.73 32.24 14.14
CA SER A 101 -11.78 31.53 15.01
C SER A 101 -10.42 32.21 14.95
N ALA A 102 -9.90 32.62 16.10
CA ALA A 102 -8.56 33.15 16.24
C ALA A 102 -7.58 32.04 16.65
N ARG A 103 -6.39 32.04 16.07
CA ARG A 103 -5.31 31.10 16.38
C ARG A 103 -3.99 31.86 16.46
N THR A 104 -3.27 31.71 17.53
CA THR A 104 -1.91 32.21 17.67
C THR A 104 -0.96 31.16 17.11
N LYS A 105 -0.16 31.53 16.12
CA LYS A 105 0.89 30.69 15.57
C LYS A 105 2.11 30.80 16.50
N GLY A 106 2.47 29.72 17.19
CA GLY A 106 3.64 29.65 18.06
C GLY A 106 4.74 28.76 17.53
N ARG A 107 4.51 28.01 16.43
CA ARG A 107 5.53 27.14 15.85
C ARG A 107 6.63 27.93 15.17
N PHE A 108 7.89 27.51 15.39
CA PHE A 108 9.04 28.11 14.72
C PHE A 108 8.98 27.85 13.21
N GLU A 109 9.18 28.90 12.41
CA GLU A 109 9.14 28.82 10.96
C GLU A 109 10.55 28.62 10.35
N ASN A 110 11.60 29.00 11.09
CA ASN A 110 12.99 28.88 10.64
C ASN A 110 13.96 28.70 11.80
N VAL A 111 15.20 28.30 11.46
CA VAL A 111 16.27 28.02 12.42
C VAL A 111 16.70 29.28 13.20
N GLN A 112 16.69 30.46 12.54
CA GLN A 112 17.07 31.72 13.18
C GLN A 112 16.09 32.12 14.28
N GLN A 113 14.77 31.92 14.04
CA GLN A 113 13.76 32.17 15.05
C GLN A 113 13.94 31.27 16.25
N LEU A 114 14.30 29.99 16.05
CA LEU A 114 14.60 29.06 17.12
C LEU A 114 15.89 29.44 17.85
N ALA A 115 16.96 29.79 17.13
CA ALA A 115 18.23 30.22 17.72
C ALA A 115 18.07 31.48 18.61
N SER A 116 17.24 32.42 18.15
CA SER A 116 16.96 33.67 18.89
C SER A 116 15.93 33.53 20.04
N LEU A 117 15.47 32.30 20.35
CA LEU A 117 14.53 32.04 21.43
C LEU A 117 15.09 32.55 22.75
N PRO A 118 14.42 33.49 23.46
CA PRO A 118 14.87 33.98 24.75
C PRO A 118 14.68 32.92 25.82
N LEU A 119 15.76 32.60 26.53
CA LEU A 119 15.72 31.74 27.72
C LEU A 119 15.34 32.54 28.97
N TRP A 120 15.83 33.79 29.04
CA TRP A 120 15.53 34.75 30.07
C TRP A 120 15.64 36.17 29.50
N ILE A 121 14.75 37.07 29.92
CA ILE A 121 14.76 38.48 29.51
C ILE A 121 14.73 39.33 30.78
N ASP A 122 15.67 40.24 30.92
CA ASP A 122 15.58 41.33 31.89
C ASP A 122 14.65 42.42 31.34
N SER A 123 13.49 42.54 31.96
CA SER A 123 12.44 43.49 31.55
C SER A 123 12.83 44.98 31.72
N GLN A 124 13.95 45.30 32.37
CA GLN A 124 14.41 46.67 32.56
C GLN A 124 15.45 47.10 31.50
N THR A 125 16.28 46.16 31.06
CA THR A 125 17.40 46.47 30.16
C THR A 125 17.23 45.95 28.75
N ASP A 126 16.16 45.19 28.47
CA ASP A 126 15.93 44.47 27.21
C ASP A 126 17.13 43.58 26.81
N THR A 127 17.96 43.23 27.77
CA THR A 127 19.05 42.29 27.60
C THR A 127 18.62 40.93 28.12
N GLY A 128 18.90 39.87 27.38
CA GLY A 128 18.50 38.53 27.79
C GLY A 128 19.40 37.47 27.25
N LEU A 129 19.37 36.30 27.85
CA LEU A 129 20.03 35.11 27.37
C LEU A 129 19.17 34.46 26.30
N ARG A 130 19.77 34.13 25.15
CA ARG A 130 19.13 33.43 24.02
C ARG A 130 19.61 32.01 23.92
N LEU A 131 18.88 31.18 23.20
CA LEU A 131 19.28 29.79 22.95
C LEU A 131 20.64 29.70 22.23
N GLU A 132 20.94 30.61 21.30
CA GLU A 132 22.22 30.69 20.57
C GLU A 132 23.43 30.97 21.45
N ASP A 133 23.23 31.54 22.65
CA ASP A 133 24.32 31.83 23.60
C ASP A 133 24.83 30.57 24.32
N VAL A 134 23.95 29.55 24.47
CA VAL A 134 24.22 28.31 25.21
C VAL A 134 24.12 27.05 24.33
N ALA A 135 23.65 27.16 23.09
CA ALA A 135 23.48 26.04 22.18
C ALA A 135 23.74 26.46 20.76
N GLN A 136 24.16 25.49 19.92
CA GLN A 136 24.23 25.63 18.49
C GLN A 136 23.00 24.97 17.86
N VAL A 137 22.22 25.72 17.08
CA VAL A 137 21.06 25.21 16.35
C VAL A 137 21.50 24.89 14.92
N ILE A 138 21.39 23.63 14.54
CA ILE A 138 21.85 23.10 13.25
C ILE A 138 20.68 22.50 12.49
N ASP A 139 20.48 22.94 11.24
CA ASP A 139 19.57 22.26 10.31
C ASP A 139 20.34 21.09 9.68
N ASN A 140 19.96 19.89 10.07
CA ASN A 140 20.66 18.67 9.70
C ASN A 140 19.64 17.57 9.39
N ASN A 141 20.09 16.34 9.30
CA ASN A 141 19.25 15.16 9.20
C ASN A 141 19.43 14.24 10.41
N ALA A 142 18.37 13.49 10.71
CA ALA A 142 18.43 12.39 11.66
C ALA A 142 19.37 11.27 11.14
N ASP A 143 19.85 10.45 12.07
CA ASP A 143 20.67 9.30 11.74
C ASP A 143 20.01 8.40 10.70
N GLU A 144 20.73 8.07 9.61
CA GLU A 144 20.22 7.23 8.54
C GLU A 144 20.09 5.77 9.01
N LYS A 145 18.88 5.37 9.37
CA LYS A 145 18.57 3.99 9.82
C LYS A 145 18.33 3.02 8.68
N LEU A 146 17.89 3.52 7.52
CA LEU A 146 17.52 2.71 6.36
C LEU A 146 18.02 3.39 5.08
N ARG A 147 18.94 2.73 4.39
CA ARG A 147 19.46 3.19 3.10
C ARG A 147 18.86 2.40 1.95
N ILE A 148 18.25 3.11 1.00
CA ILE A 148 17.61 2.53 -0.18
C ILE A 148 18.34 3.03 -1.42
N ARG A 149 18.59 2.11 -2.36
CA ARG A 149 19.19 2.41 -3.65
C ARG A 149 18.50 1.61 -4.75
N LEU A 150 18.26 2.25 -5.86
CA LEU A 150 17.80 1.60 -7.09
C LEU A 150 18.89 1.77 -8.16
N ASN A 151 19.44 0.67 -8.66
CA ASN A 151 20.52 0.67 -9.64
C ASN A 151 21.74 1.52 -9.21
N GLY A 152 22.05 1.52 -7.90
CA GLY A 152 23.14 2.30 -7.32
C GLY A 152 22.79 3.75 -6.95
N ILE A 153 21.69 4.29 -7.44
CA ILE A 153 21.21 5.65 -7.14
C ILE A 153 20.46 5.64 -5.81
N PRO A 154 20.80 6.54 -4.86
CA PRO A 154 20.03 6.70 -3.62
C PRO A 154 18.59 7.08 -3.92
N GLY A 155 17.66 6.50 -3.16
CA GLY A 155 16.25 6.75 -3.34
C GLY A 155 15.45 6.58 -2.05
N ILE A 156 14.19 6.91 -2.12
CA ILE A 156 13.24 6.87 -1.04
C ILE A 156 12.14 5.89 -1.43
N LYS A 157 11.83 4.94 -0.56
CA LYS A 157 10.77 3.97 -0.80
C LYS A 157 9.43 4.56 -0.40
N LEU A 158 8.47 4.47 -1.30
CA LEU A 158 7.06 4.73 -1.03
C LEU A 158 6.29 3.42 -1.16
N SER A 159 5.71 2.97 -0.07
CA SER A 159 4.98 1.71 0.04
C SER A 159 3.49 2.00 0.19
N ILE A 160 2.68 1.49 -0.73
CA ILE A 160 1.22 1.65 -0.69
C ILE A 160 0.61 0.39 -0.08
N GLN A 161 -0.11 0.55 1.01
CA GLN A 161 -0.87 -0.50 1.67
C GLN A 161 -2.35 -0.39 1.32
N LYS A 162 -3.00 -1.53 1.09
CA LYS A 162 -4.44 -1.57 0.82
C LYS A 162 -5.26 -1.76 2.10
N GLN A 163 -6.51 -1.32 2.08
CA GLN A 163 -7.49 -1.73 3.09
C GLN A 163 -7.73 -3.24 3.02
N PRO A 164 -8.00 -3.92 4.15
CA PRO A 164 -8.13 -5.38 4.18
C PRO A 164 -9.11 -5.95 3.14
N ALA A 165 -10.27 -5.33 2.96
CA ALA A 165 -11.30 -5.76 2.01
C ALA A 165 -11.07 -5.28 0.56
N ALA A 166 -10.07 -4.42 0.31
CA ALA A 166 -9.85 -3.86 -1.02
C ALA A 166 -9.18 -4.86 -1.98
N ASN A 167 -9.53 -4.75 -3.26
CA ASN A 167 -8.91 -5.55 -4.32
C ASN A 167 -7.53 -4.98 -4.66
N SER A 168 -6.48 -5.83 -4.54
CA SER A 168 -5.08 -5.42 -4.78
C SER A 168 -4.84 -4.84 -6.16
N VAL A 169 -5.45 -5.44 -7.20
CA VAL A 169 -5.30 -4.98 -8.58
C VAL A 169 -5.96 -3.62 -8.78
N ALA A 170 -7.19 -3.44 -8.28
CA ALA A 170 -7.90 -2.18 -8.39
C ALA A 170 -7.18 -1.04 -7.67
N VAL A 171 -6.61 -1.30 -6.48
CA VAL A 171 -5.83 -0.29 -5.74
C VAL A 171 -4.58 0.13 -6.52
N VAL A 172 -3.83 -0.83 -7.08
CA VAL A 172 -2.64 -0.51 -7.89
C VAL A 172 -3.01 0.27 -9.15
N ASP A 173 -4.13 -0.09 -9.81
CA ASP A 173 -4.61 0.63 -11.01
C ASP A 173 -4.94 2.09 -10.69
N VAL A 174 -5.67 2.34 -9.60
CA VAL A 174 -6.04 3.71 -9.17
C VAL A 174 -4.80 4.52 -8.78
N VAL A 175 -3.80 3.89 -8.13
CA VAL A 175 -2.53 4.56 -7.79
C VAL A 175 -1.75 4.92 -9.05
N ASN A 176 -1.64 4.01 -10.02
CA ASN A 176 -0.96 4.27 -11.28
C ASN A 176 -1.68 5.35 -12.10
N GLU A 177 -3.00 5.33 -12.17
CA GLU A 177 -3.80 6.37 -12.82
C GLU A 177 -3.56 7.75 -12.17
N ARG A 178 -3.54 7.81 -10.83
CA ARG A 178 -3.19 9.02 -10.09
C ARG A 178 -1.78 9.49 -10.41
N LEU A 179 -0.80 8.59 -10.46
CA LEU A 179 0.58 8.93 -10.79
C LEU A 179 0.70 9.50 -12.21
N HIS A 180 0.01 8.90 -13.17
CA HIS A 180 -0.04 9.41 -14.55
C HIS A 180 -0.69 10.80 -14.62
N TRP A 181 -1.79 10.99 -13.90
CA TRP A 181 -2.47 12.28 -13.82
C TRP A 181 -1.55 13.35 -13.20
N LEU A 182 -0.88 13.05 -12.09
CA LEU A 182 0.05 13.98 -11.43
C LEU A 182 1.20 14.41 -12.37
N ARG A 183 1.73 13.46 -13.15
CA ARG A 183 2.75 13.76 -14.17
C ARG A 183 2.21 14.65 -15.28
N ALA A 184 1.02 14.34 -15.79
CA ALA A 184 0.38 15.11 -16.86
C ALA A 184 0.06 16.57 -16.45
N GLN A 185 -0.24 16.78 -15.16
CA GLN A 185 -0.47 18.11 -14.59
C GLN A 185 0.83 18.86 -14.23
N GLY A 186 2.00 18.26 -14.42
CA GLY A 186 3.30 18.85 -14.05
C GLY A 186 3.49 19.02 -12.53
N LEU A 187 2.72 18.32 -11.72
CA LEU A 187 2.83 18.36 -10.25
C LEU A 187 4.02 17.57 -9.74
N ILE A 188 4.47 16.56 -10.49
CA ILE A 188 5.72 15.86 -10.23
C ILE A 188 6.81 16.57 -11.03
N PRO A 189 7.82 17.15 -10.35
CA PRO A 189 8.95 17.78 -11.01
C PRO A 189 9.70 16.83 -11.95
N SER A 190 10.23 17.37 -13.05
CA SER A 190 10.86 16.56 -14.09
C SER A 190 12.15 15.87 -13.66
N ASP A 191 12.80 16.37 -12.61
CA ASP A 191 14.01 15.81 -12.00
C ASP A 191 13.72 14.59 -11.10
N ILE A 192 12.43 14.32 -10.79
CA ILE A 192 12.03 13.23 -9.91
C ILE A 192 11.61 12.02 -10.72
N HIS A 193 12.33 10.92 -10.52
CA HIS A 193 12.01 9.60 -11.06
C HIS A 193 11.26 8.78 -10.02
N ILE A 194 10.16 8.15 -10.43
CA ILE A 194 9.35 7.25 -9.60
C ILE A 194 9.22 5.93 -10.33
N ASP A 195 9.88 4.92 -9.81
CA ASP A 195 9.98 3.60 -10.43
C ASP A 195 9.31 2.54 -9.56
N PRO A 196 8.35 1.76 -10.10
CA PRO A 196 7.76 0.64 -9.38
C PRO A 196 8.81 -0.48 -9.24
N VAL A 197 9.04 -0.95 -8.03
CA VAL A 197 9.99 -2.03 -7.71
C VAL A 197 9.29 -3.29 -7.19
N GLY A 198 8.08 -3.14 -6.67
CA GLY A 198 7.26 -4.24 -6.19
C GLY A 198 5.80 -3.98 -6.53
N ASP A 199 5.22 -4.77 -7.44
CA ASP A 199 3.83 -4.66 -7.87
C ASP A 199 3.13 -6.01 -7.72
N GLN A 200 2.29 -6.13 -6.68
CA GLN A 200 1.51 -7.34 -6.46
C GLN A 200 0.44 -7.57 -7.54
N SER A 201 -0.06 -6.53 -8.19
CA SER A 201 -1.08 -6.67 -9.23
C SER A 201 -0.57 -7.48 -10.42
N THR A 202 0.70 -7.32 -10.75
CA THR A 202 1.37 -8.09 -11.81
C THR A 202 1.37 -9.58 -11.50
N TYR A 203 1.69 -9.97 -10.26
CA TYR A 203 1.63 -11.38 -9.83
C TYR A 203 0.22 -11.94 -9.90
N VAL A 204 -0.77 -11.18 -9.43
CA VAL A 204 -2.19 -11.59 -9.48
C VAL A 204 -2.67 -11.74 -10.91
N ARG A 205 -2.35 -10.80 -11.80
CA ARG A 205 -2.71 -10.86 -13.24
C ARG A 205 -2.05 -12.06 -13.94
N HIS A 206 -0.76 -12.30 -13.67
CA HIS A 206 -0.05 -13.46 -14.21
C HIS A 206 -0.62 -14.77 -13.69
N ALA A 207 -0.90 -14.87 -12.38
CA ALA A 207 -1.50 -16.06 -11.78
C ALA A 207 -2.90 -16.33 -12.39
N LEU A 208 -3.73 -15.30 -12.55
CA LEU A 208 -5.05 -15.42 -13.18
C LEU A 208 -4.94 -15.86 -14.65
N ARG A 209 -4.03 -15.26 -15.41
CA ARG A 209 -3.77 -15.65 -16.81
C ARG A 209 -3.29 -17.09 -16.91
N ASN A 210 -2.34 -17.50 -16.05
CA ASN A 210 -1.83 -18.85 -16.03
C ASN A 210 -2.90 -19.86 -15.63
N ALA A 211 -3.72 -19.57 -14.61
CA ALA A 211 -4.84 -20.39 -14.20
C ALA A 211 -5.88 -20.52 -15.32
N SER A 212 -6.22 -19.42 -16.00
CA SER A 212 -7.12 -19.44 -17.18
C SER A 212 -6.54 -20.29 -18.31
N MET A 213 -5.25 -20.10 -18.65
CA MET A 213 -4.60 -20.92 -19.69
C MET A 213 -4.57 -22.41 -19.31
N ALA A 214 -4.25 -22.74 -18.06
CA ALA A 214 -4.25 -24.11 -17.58
C ALA A 214 -5.66 -24.72 -17.62
N ALA A 215 -6.70 -23.96 -17.23
CA ALA A 215 -8.08 -24.38 -17.31
C ALA A 215 -8.52 -24.65 -18.78
N PHE A 216 -8.21 -23.73 -19.68
CA PHE A 216 -8.55 -23.90 -21.11
C PHE A 216 -7.78 -25.06 -21.76
N SER A 217 -6.49 -25.19 -21.54
CA SER A 217 -5.68 -26.28 -22.09
C SER A 217 -6.05 -27.62 -21.48
N GLY A 218 -6.29 -27.67 -20.16
CA GLY A 218 -6.77 -28.88 -19.49
C GLY A 218 -8.15 -29.31 -19.96
N ALA A 219 -9.09 -28.37 -20.11
CA ALA A 219 -10.41 -28.65 -20.67
C ALA A 219 -10.34 -29.13 -22.12
N ALA A 220 -9.51 -28.53 -22.97
CA ALA A 220 -9.32 -28.95 -24.36
C ALA A 220 -8.72 -30.38 -24.43
N LEU A 221 -7.71 -30.68 -23.60
CA LEU A 221 -7.11 -32.00 -23.53
C LEU A 221 -8.11 -33.03 -22.99
N ALA A 222 -8.84 -32.73 -21.95
CA ALA A 222 -9.88 -33.59 -21.38
C ALA A 222 -10.99 -33.88 -22.45
N MET A 223 -11.45 -32.84 -23.15
CA MET A 223 -12.41 -33.02 -24.26
C MET A 223 -11.87 -33.91 -25.38
N LEU A 224 -10.59 -33.74 -25.72
CA LEU A 224 -9.94 -34.59 -26.73
C LEU A 224 -9.92 -36.06 -26.29
N VAL A 225 -9.49 -36.33 -25.06
CA VAL A 225 -9.46 -37.69 -24.52
C VAL A 225 -10.84 -38.28 -24.43
N VAL A 226 -11.82 -37.57 -23.90
CA VAL A 226 -13.22 -38.01 -23.83
C VAL A 226 -13.78 -38.28 -25.24
N PHE A 227 -13.47 -37.43 -26.21
CA PHE A 227 -13.90 -37.64 -27.62
C PHE A 227 -13.31 -38.92 -28.20
N LEU A 228 -12.03 -39.20 -27.94
CA LEU A 228 -11.36 -40.43 -28.38
C LEU A 228 -11.98 -41.70 -27.77
N PHE A 229 -12.37 -41.66 -26.51
CA PHE A 229 -12.97 -42.82 -25.82
C PHE A 229 -14.46 -43.01 -26.12
N LEU A 230 -15.25 -41.92 -26.19
CA LEU A 230 -16.71 -42.01 -26.40
C LEU A 230 -17.14 -42.02 -27.87
N GLY A 231 -16.28 -41.53 -28.78
CA GLY A 231 -16.58 -41.46 -30.21
C GLY A 231 -17.79 -40.57 -30.56
N SER A 232 -18.29 -39.74 -29.64
CA SER A 232 -19.50 -38.93 -29.77
C SER A 232 -19.26 -37.47 -29.41
N LEU A 233 -19.27 -36.61 -30.45
CA LEU A 233 -19.10 -35.16 -30.30
C LEU A 233 -20.17 -34.55 -29.38
N LYS A 234 -21.42 -35.05 -29.44
CA LYS A 234 -22.53 -34.56 -28.63
C LYS A 234 -22.29 -34.75 -27.13
N ARG A 235 -21.79 -35.93 -26.74
CA ARG A 235 -21.47 -36.25 -25.34
C ARG A 235 -20.27 -35.44 -24.86
N THR A 236 -19.25 -35.28 -25.68
CA THR A 236 -18.06 -34.49 -25.41
C THR A 236 -18.40 -32.99 -25.16
N LEU A 237 -19.32 -32.43 -25.97
CA LEU A 237 -19.78 -31.05 -25.77
C LEU A 237 -20.54 -30.85 -24.46
N ILE A 238 -21.35 -31.83 -24.02
CA ILE A 238 -22.07 -31.76 -22.75
C ILE A 238 -21.07 -31.64 -21.58
N ILE A 239 -19.98 -32.41 -21.63
CA ILE A 239 -18.92 -32.33 -20.58
C ILE A 239 -18.18 -31.01 -20.67
N GLY A 240 -17.85 -30.59 -21.88
CA GLY A 240 -17.12 -29.35 -22.14
C GLY A 240 -17.83 -28.11 -21.61
N THR A 241 -19.17 -28.13 -21.49
CA THR A 241 -19.94 -27.04 -20.92
C THR A 241 -19.99 -27.07 -19.39
N ALA A 242 -19.77 -28.22 -18.73
CA ALA A 242 -19.80 -28.34 -17.29
C ALA A 242 -18.68 -27.52 -16.58
N ILE A 243 -17.48 -27.50 -17.17
CA ILE A 243 -16.32 -26.78 -16.60
C ILE A 243 -16.55 -25.27 -16.56
N PRO A 244 -16.88 -24.58 -17.67
CA PRO A 244 -17.19 -23.15 -17.64
C PRO A 244 -18.35 -22.80 -16.70
N LEU A 245 -19.39 -23.64 -16.68
CA LEU A 245 -20.54 -23.44 -15.80
C LEU A 245 -20.14 -23.49 -14.33
N ALA A 246 -19.33 -24.46 -13.94
CA ALA A 246 -18.85 -24.57 -12.56
C ALA A 246 -17.97 -23.38 -12.16
N ILE A 247 -17.11 -22.90 -13.06
CA ILE A 247 -16.30 -21.70 -12.85
C ILE A 247 -17.20 -20.47 -12.64
N LEU A 248 -18.21 -20.29 -13.47
CA LEU A 248 -19.17 -19.19 -13.36
C LEU A 248 -19.94 -19.23 -12.03
N VAL A 249 -20.39 -20.42 -11.62
CA VAL A 249 -21.07 -20.60 -10.32
C VAL A 249 -20.12 -20.28 -9.16
N THR A 250 -18.87 -20.73 -9.23
CA THR A 250 -17.86 -20.44 -8.19
C THR A 250 -17.61 -18.93 -8.10
N PHE A 251 -17.41 -18.23 -9.19
CA PHE A 251 -17.23 -16.79 -9.20
C PHE A 251 -18.47 -16.04 -8.68
N SER A 252 -19.66 -16.53 -9.01
CA SER A 252 -20.90 -15.93 -8.49
C SER A 252 -21.02 -16.08 -6.98
N ILE A 253 -20.68 -17.24 -6.43
CA ILE A 253 -20.68 -17.48 -4.99
C ILE A 253 -19.60 -16.64 -4.29
N MET A 254 -18.42 -16.56 -4.87
CA MET A 254 -17.34 -15.69 -4.35
C MET A 254 -17.77 -14.23 -4.31
N ALA A 255 -18.40 -13.74 -5.37
CA ALA A 255 -18.90 -12.35 -5.43
C ALA A 255 -19.98 -12.08 -4.38
N LEU A 256 -20.93 -13.02 -4.20
CA LEU A 256 -21.96 -12.92 -3.15
C LEU A 256 -21.36 -12.97 -1.74
N GLY A 257 -20.31 -13.75 -1.53
CA GLY A 257 -19.58 -13.85 -0.26
C GLY A 257 -18.59 -12.69 -0.01
N GLY A 258 -18.48 -11.71 -0.91
CA GLY A 258 -17.55 -10.58 -0.79
C GLY A 258 -16.08 -11.00 -0.85
N LEU A 259 -15.78 -12.18 -1.41
CA LEU A 259 -14.42 -12.67 -1.54
C LEU A 259 -13.71 -11.99 -2.71
N SER A 260 -12.55 -11.40 -2.44
CA SER A 260 -11.71 -10.78 -3.48
C SER A 260 -10.81 -11.82 -4.16
N LEU A 261 -10.53 -11.57 -5.45
CA LEU A 261 -9.52 -12.34 -6.18
C LEU A 261 -8.12 -11.95 -5.66
N ASN A 262 -7.45 -12.91 -5.05
CA ASN A 262 -6.07 -12.80 -4.57
C ASN A 262 -5.32 -14.11 -4.83
N ILE A 263 -4.03 -14.17 -4.50
CA ILE A 263 -3.18 -15.35 -4.74
C ILE A 263 -3.75 -16.59 -4.06
N MET A 264 -4.31 -16.47 -2.85
CA MET A 264 -4.88 -17.60 -2.10
C MET A 264 -6.17 -18.11 -2.73
N THR A 265 -7.09 -17.21 -3.12
CA THR A 265 -8.34 -17.60 -3.78
C THR A 265 -8.10 -18.17 -5.17
N LEU A 266 -7.10 -17.67 -5.91
CA LEU A 266 -6.70 -18.23 -7.20
C LEU A 266 -6.06 -19.62 -7.07
N GLY A 267 -5.24 -19.85 -6.04
CA GLY A 267 -4.68 -21.16 -5.73
C GLY A 267 -5.77 -22.17 -5.38
N GLY A 268 -6.72 -21.79 -4.54
CA GLY A 268 -7.89 -22.60 -4.20
C GLY A 268 -8.77 -22.92 -5.43
N LEU A 269 -8.99 -21.93 -6.30
CA LEU A 269 -9.73 -22.12 -7.55
C LEU A 269 -9.05 -23.11 -8.49
N ALA A 270 -7.74 -22.99 -8.68
CA ALA A 270 -6.97 -23.89 -9.55
C ALA A 270 -7.03 -25.34 -9.05
N LEU A 271 -6.93 -25.56 -7.75
CA LEU A 271 -7.07 -26.87 -7.12
C LEU A 271 -8.50 -27.42 -7.29
N GLY A 272 -9.52 -26.58 -7.04
CA GLY A 272 -10.93 -26.93 -7.16
C GLY A 272 -11.33 -27.33 -8.58
N ILE A 273 -10.83 -26.62 -9.60
CA ILE A 273 -11.06 -26.95 -11.02
C ILE A 273 -10.48 -28.33 -11.35
N GLY A 274 -9.28 -28.65 -10.86
CA GLY A 274 -8.67 -29.96 -11.07
C GLY A 274 -9.52 -31.11 -10.51
N LEU A 275 -10.00 -30.97 -9.28
CA LEU A 275 -10.87 -31.96 -8.64
C LEU A 275 -12.24 -32.09 -9.34
N LEU A 276 -12.78 -31.00 -9.85
CA LEU A 276 -14.07 -31.00 -10.55
C LEU A 276 -13.99 -31.73 -11.90
N VAL A 277 -12.90 -31.50 -12.65
CA VAL A 277 -12.67 -32.18 -13.93
C VAL A 277 -12.57 -33.70 -13.70
N ASP A 278 -11.84 -34.12 -12.69
CA ASP A 278 -11.68 -35.54 -12.36
C ASP A 278 -13.02 -36.19 -11.98
N ASN A 279 -13.79 -35.58 -11.12
CA ASN A 279 -15.14 -36.06 -10.74
C ASN A 279 -16.08 -36.15 -11.94
N THR A 280 -16.02 -35.19 -12.86
CA THR A 280 -16.85 -35.17 -14.07
C THR A 280 -16.50 -36.34 -15.00
N ILE A 281 -15.21 -36.67 -15.15
CA ILE A 281 -14.75 -37.78 -15.94
C ILE A 281 -15.24 -39.11 -15.36
N VAL A 282 -15.06 -39.32 -14.05
CA VAL A 282 -15.50 -40.54 -13.35
C VAL A 282 -16.99 -40.74 -13.46
N MET A 283 -17.78 -39.68 -13.26
CA MET A 283 -19.24 -39.75 -13.39
C MET A 283 -19.67 -40.17 -14.77
N LEU A 284 -19.01 -39.65 -15.78
CA LEU A 284 -19.34 -39.94 -17.18
C LEU A 284 -18.95 -41.34 -17.59
N GLU A 285 -17.83 -41.83 -17.09
CA GLU A 285 -17.42 -43.22 -17.29
C GLU A 285 -18.47 -44.16 -16.68
N ASN A 286 -18.97 -43.84 -15.47
CA ASN A 286 -20.00 -44.62 -14.81
C ASN A 286 -21.33 -44.61 -15.61
N ILE A 287 -21.78 -43.45 -16.09
CA ILE A 287 -22.95 -43.36 -16.96
C ILE A 287 -22.78 -44.20 -18.22
N THR A 288 -21.62 -44.11 -18.88
CA THR A 288 -21.35 -44.89 -20.09
C THR A 288 -21.33 -46.39 -19.82
N ARG A 289 -20.82 -46.82 -18.66
CA ARG A 289 -20.87 -48.20 -18.19
C ARG A 289 -22.30 -48.69 -18.05
N HIS A 290 -23.17 -47.94 -17.38
CA HIS A 290 -24.58 -48.26 -17.19
C HIS A 290 -25.33 -48.37 -18.55
N GLN A 291 -25.05 -47.43 -19.46
CA GLN A 291 -25.61 -47.52 -20.84
C GLN A 291 -25.14 -48.79 -21.58
N ARG A 292 -23.88 -49.22 -21.42
CA ARG A 292 -23.38 -50.46 -22.01
C ARG A 292 -24.00 -51.73 -21.40
N LEU A 293 -24.51 -51.65 -20.18
CA LEU A 293 -25.24 -52.71 -19.49
C LEU A 293 -26.72 -52.80 -19.94
N GLY A 294 -27.16 -51.92 -20.85
CA GLY A 294 -28.50 -51.94 -21.45
C GLY A 294 -29.52 -51.01 -20.77
N GLU A 295 -29.08 -50.13 -19.85
CA GLU A 295 -29.96 -49.12 -19.29
C GLU A 295 -30.28 -48.00 -20.27
N SER A 296 -31.48 -47.41 -20.14
CA SER A 296 -31.90 -46.31 -21.03
C SER A 296 -31.09 -45.03 -20.78
N ASP A 297 -31.05 -44.14 -21.78
CA ASP A 297 -30.36 -42.82 -21.66
C ASP A 297 -30.88 -41.93 -20.52
N LEU A 298 -32.08 -42.21 -19.99
CA LEU A 298 -32.68 -41.52 -18.88
C LEU A 298 -32.37 -42.16 -17.50
N GLU A 299 -32.26 -43.49 -17.47
CA GLU A 299 -32.02 -44.26 -16.23
C GLU A 299 -30.52 -44.32 -15.87
N ALA A 300 -29.66 -44.47 -16.86
CA ALA A 300 -28.22 -44.60 -16.67
C ALA A 300 -27.61 -43.43 -15.90
N PRO A 301 -27.96 -42.12 -16.12
CA PRO A 301 -27.43 -41.02 -15.30
C PRO A 301 -27.89 -41.03 -13.84
N VAL A 302 -29.16 -41.46 -13.59
CA VAL A 302 -29.72 -41.54 -12.23
C VAL A 302 -29.05 -42.66 -11.45
N ASN A 303 -28.90 -43.83 -12.06
CA ASN A 303 -28.27 -45.00 -11.42
C ASN A 303 -26.76 -44.81 -11.23
N ALA A 304 -26.11 -44.08 -12.13
CA ALA A 304 -24.69 -43.78 -12.02
C ALA A 304 -24.38 -42.75 -10.91
N ALA A 305 -25.36 -41.94 -10.50
CA ALA A 305 -25.23 -40.94 -9.46
C ALA A 305 -25.55 -41.46 -8.04
N SER A 306 -26.18 -42.62 -7.93
CA SER A 306 -26.52 -43.30 -6.67
C SER A 306 -25.37 -44.22 -6.20
#